data_6c586a986d5b40f87ae9070c99ec3f21
#
_entry.id   6c586a986d5b40f87ae9070c99ec3f21
#
_cell.length_a   1.000
_cell.length_b   1.000
_cell.length_c   1.000
_cell.angle_alpha   90.00
_cell.angle_beta   90.00
_cell.angle_gamma   90.00
#
_symmetry.space_group_name_H-M   'P 1'
#
loop_
_entity.id
_entity.type
_entity.pdbx_description
1 polymer ?
#
loop_
_entity_poly.entity_id
_entity_poly.type
_entity_poly.pdbx_seq_one_letter_code
_entity_poly.pdbx_strand_id
1 'polypeptide(L)'
;TNVMIDASSLPYEENVQKTKTIVSLAHPMGVSVEAELGHVGQAADGDGITDDLYTNVEQAKDFVAQTGCDALAVAIGTAHGNYPKGFVPKLDFERLAELKEALQMPLVLHGGSGSGEENLKRAVAGGINKINVCTDAFAAAKAGMLELLEENPNADFLALQMKAEASVKAFVKDYIHIIGSNDRYVFTDFESGSQE
;
A
#
# COMPACT_ATOMS: atom_id res chain seq x y z
N THR A 1 4.77 -2.31 -15.35
CA THR A 1 5.70 -1.43 -14.65
C THR A 1 5.01 -0.17 -14.22
N ASN A 2 5.23 0.23 -12.99
CA ASN A 2 4.54 1.34 -12.34
C ASN A 2 5.57 2.19 -11.59
N VAL A 3 5.34 3.48 -11.52
CA VAL A 3 6.05 4.41 -10.63
C VAL A 3 5.06 5.12 -9.73
N MET A 4 5.51 5.58 -8.58
CA MET A 4 4.70 6.37 -7.66
C MET A 4 5.34 7.72 -7.39
N ILE A 5 4.50 8.74 -7.26
CA ILE A 5 4.86 10.03 -6.69
C ILE A 5 3.99 10.30 -5.47
N ASP A 6 4.63 10.52 -4.33
CA ASP A 6 3.99 11.08 -3.14
C ASP A 6 4.37 12.57 -3.02
N ALA A 7 3.42 13.42 -3.29
CA ALA A 7 3.50 14.86 -3.08
C ALA A 7 2.34 15.36 -2.21
N SER A 8 1.69 14.43 -1.46
CA SER A 8 0.51 14.71 -0.63
C SER A 8 0.77 15.70 0.52
N SER A 9 2.02 15.82 0.95
CA SER A 9 2.44 16.79 1.97
C SER A 9 2.57 18.23 1.47
N LEU A 10 2.48 18.43 0.14
CA LEU A 10 2.57 19.75 -0.48
C LEU A 10 1.18 20.39 -0.63
N PRO A 11 1.10 21.71 -0.86
CA PRO A 11 -0.14 22.34 -1.27
C PRO A 11 -0.74 21.67 -2.51
N TYR A 12 -2.06 21.61 -2.57
CA TYR A 12 -2.81 20.88 -3.63
C TYR A 12 -2.30 21.17 -5.04
N GLU A 13 -2.16 22.44 -5.39
CA GLU A 13 -1.71 22.84 -6.73
C GLU A 13 -0.29 22.36 -7.05
N GLU A 14 0.59 22.32 -6.05
CA GLU A 14 1.95 21.80 -6.22
C GLU A 14 1.95 20.28 -6.40
N ASN A 15 1.10 19.55 -5.65
CA ASN A 15 0.90 18.11 -5.84
C ASN A 15 0.40 17.83 -7.27
N VAL A 16 -0.61 18.57 -7.74
CA VAL A 16 -1.12 18.47 -9.12
C VAL A 16 0.00 18.67 -10.13
N GLN A 17 0.79 19.73 -10.01
CA GLN A 17 1.85 20.04 -10.98
C GLN A 17 2.96 18.99 -11.00
N LYS A 18 3.39 18.51 -9.85
CA LYS A 18 4.42 17.45 -9.75
C LYS A 18 3.89 16.14 -10.32
N THR A 19 2.67 15.76 -9.98
CA THR A 19 2.04 14.54 -10.50
C THR A 19 1.90 14.60 -12.02
N LYS A 20 1.43 15.71 -12.58
CA LYS A 20 1.40 15.93 -14.05
C LYS A 20 2.76 15.74 -14.70
N THR A 21 3.80 16.27 -14.07
CA THR A 21 5.16 16.13 -14.60
C THR A 21 5.58 14.66 -14.70
N ILE A 22 5.34 13.88 -13.64
CA ILE A 22 5.67 12.45 -13.64
C ILE A 22 4.83 11.68 -14.66
N VAL A 23 3.52 11.96 -14.74
CA VAL A 23 2.62 11.35 -15.73
C VAL A 23 3.11 11.62 -17.15
N SER A 24 3.49 12.87 -17.45
CA SER A 24 4.00 13.24 -18.77
C SER A 24 5.30 12.55 -19.18
N LEU A 25 6.12 12.17 -18.22
CA LEU A 25 7.35 11.41 -18.44
C LEU A 25 7.12 9.90 -18.53
N ALA A 26 6.22 9.36 -17.72
CA ALA A 26 6.00 7.93 -17.58
C ALA A 26 5.12 7.34 -18.69
N HIS A 27 4.01 8.01 -19.04
CA HIS A 27 3.04 7.52 -20.03
C HIS A 27 3.63 7.25 -21.41
N PRO A 28 4.51 8.11 -21.99
CA PRO A 28 5.14 7.82 -23.28
C PRO A 28 6.01 6.55 -23.27
N MET A 29 6.43 6.10 -22.07
CA MET A 29 7.21 4.88 -21.86
C MET A 29 6.34 3.66 -21.55
N GLY A 30 5.01 3.79 -21.57
CA GLY A 30 4.07 2.72 -21.18
C GLY A 30 4.10 2.38 -19.69
N VAL A 31 4.51 3.33 -18.84
CA VAL A 31 4.61 3.17 -17.39
C VAL A 31 3.45 3.88 -16.72
N SER A 32 2.68 3.17 -15.90
CA SER A 32 1.57 3.74 -15.12
C SER A 32 2.08 4.53 -13.90
N VAL A 33 1.31 5.50 -13.45
CA VAL A 33 1.64 6.39 -12.35
C VAL A 33 0.62 6.27 -11.22
N GLU A 34 1.10 5.94 -10.03
CA GLU A 34 0.37 6.08 -8.78
C GLU A 34 0.67 7.45 -8.17
N ALA A 35 -0.37 8.12 -7.69
CA ALA A 35 -0.25 9.38 -6.95
C ALA A 35 -0.93 9.25 -5.58
N GLU A 36 -0.74 10.24 -4.71
CA GLU A 36 -1.36 10.29 -3.38
C GLU A 36 -2.07 11.61 -3.15
N LEU A 37 -3.28 11.54 -2.58
CA LEU A 37 -4.08 12.69 -2.17
C LEU A 37 -4.73 12.43 -0.80
N GLY A 38 -4.68 13.43 0.08
CA GLY A 38 -4.93 13.30 1.50
C GLY A 38 -3.63 12.97 2.23
N HIS A 39 -3.64 13.00 3.54
CA HIS A 39 -2.43 12.80 4.32
C HIS A 39 -2.47 11.46 5.06
N VAL A 40 -1.55 10.56 4.69
CA VAL A 40 -1.28 9.35 5.46
C VAL A 40 -0.14 9.65 6.43
N GLY A 41 -0.49 9.98 7.67
CA GLY A 41 0.46 10.41 8.69
C GLY A 41 1.31 9.30 9.30
N GLN A 42 1.95 9.61 10.41
CA GLN A 42 2.77 8.67 11.18
C GLN A 42 2.02 8.22 12.44
N ALA A 43 1.80 6.92 12.59
CA ALA A 43 1.05 6.35 13.73
C ALA A 43 1.70 6.67 15.10
N ALA A 44 3.04 6.75 15.14
CA ALA A 44 3.78 7.09 16.35
C ALA A 44 3.52 8.52 16.85
N ASP A 45 3.22 9.43 15.94
CA ASP A 45 2.99 10.85 16.22
C ASP A 45 1.50 11.17 16.45
N GLY A 46 0.61 10.19 16.26
CA GLY A 46 -0.85 10.37 16.27
C GLY A 46 -1.36 11.18 15.08
N ASP A 47 -0.55 11.28 14.04
CA ASP A 47 -0.82 12.02 12.83
C ASP A 47 -1.59 11.15 11.81
N GLY A 48 -2.41 11.75 10.96
CA GLY A 48 -3.15 11.06 9.90
C GLY A 48 -4.48 10.40 10.31
N ILE A 49 -4.94 10.61 11.54
CA ILE A 49 -6.18 9.99 12.07
C ILE A 49 -7.33 10.97 12.32
N THR A 50 -7.23 12.20 11.80
CA THR A 50 -8.30 13.21 11.87
C THR A 50 -8.98 13.37 10.51
N ASP A 51 -10.29 13.62 10.51
CA ASP A 51 -11.12 13.74 9.31
C ASP A 51 -10.61 14.80 8.31
N ASP A 52 -9.96 15.85 8.81
CA ASP A 52 -9.39 16.94 7.99
C ASP A 52 -8.24 16.46 7.08
N LEU A 53 -7.65 15.32 7.40
CA LEU A 53 -6.54 14.73 6.65
C LEU A 53 -7.01 13.68 5.62
N TYR A 54 -8.27 13.27 5.70
CA TYR A 54 -8.83 12.28 4.79
C TYR A 54 -9.02 12.84 3.39
N THR A 55 -8.94 11.97 2.40
CA THR A 55 -9.12 12.37 1.00
C THR A 55 -10.53 12.90 0.76
N ASN A 56 -10.62 14.16 0.31
CA ASN A 56 -11.90 14.76 -0.08
C ASN A 56 -12.32 14.27 -1.46
N VAL A 57 -13.56 13.83 -1.62
CA VAL A 57 -14.06 13.19 -2.85
C VAL A 57 -14.04 14.14 -4.05
N GLU A 58 -14.53 15.38 -3.90
CA GLU A 58 -14.57 16.35 -5.01
C GLU A 58 -13.15 16.79 -5.41
N GLN A 59 -12.27 16.96 -4.42
CA GLN A 59 -10.87 17.26 -4.67
C GLN A 59 -10.15 16.11 -5.38
N ALA A 60 -10.48 14.85 -5.05
CA ALA A 60 -9.93 13.68 -5.71
C ALA A 60 -10.39 13.58 -7.18
N LYS A 61 -11.64 13.87 -7.48
CA LYS A 61 -12.16 13.94 -8.86
C LYS A 61 -11.40 14.98 -9.69
N ASP A 62 -11.23 16.17 -9.14
CA ASP A 62 -10.49 17.24 -9.80
C ASP A 62 -9.01 16.86 -9.99
N PHE A 63 -8.38 16.30 -8.97
CA PHE A 63 -7.00 15.86 -9.01
C PHE A 63 -6.76 14.82 -10.11
N VAL A 64 -7.58 13.79 -10.18
CA VAL A 64 -7.47 12.73 -11.20
C VAL A 64 -7.71 13.31 -12.61
N ALA A 65 -8.72 14.17 -12.76
CA ALA A 65 -9.02 14.82 -14.03
C ALA A 65 -7.86 15.71 -14.51
N GLN A 66 -7.19 16.42 -13.59
CA GLN A 66 -6.08 17.28 -13.92
C GLN A 66 -4.78 16.52 -14.18
N THR A 67 -4.49 15.48 -13.38
CA THR A 67 -3.18 14.80 -13.41
C THR A 67 -3.12 13.67 -14.43
N GLY A 68 -4.23 12.96 -14.63
CA GLY A 68 -4.27 11.74 -15.44
C GLY A 68 -3.50 10.56 -14.83
N CYS A 69 -3.34 10.51 -13.50
CA CYS A 69 -2.71 9.37 -12.83
C CYS A 69 -3.56 8.09 -12.98
N ASP A 70 -2.93 6.92 -12.92
CA ASP A 70 -3.56 5.62 -13.20
C ASP A 70 -4.06 4.92 -11.95
N ALA A 71 -3.55 5.29 -10.78
CA ALA A 71 -3.98 4.82 -9.47
C ALA A 71 -3.86 5.94 -8.43
N LEU A 72 -4.74 5.95 -7.45
CA LEU A 72 -4.74 6.96 -6.39
C LEU A 72 -4.66 6.30 -5.02
N ALA A 73 -3.61 6.66 -4.27
CA ALA A 73 -3.52 6.37 -2.85
C ALA A 73 -4.38 7.38 -2.08
N VAL A 74 -5.27 6.84 -1.24
CA VAL A 74 -6.29 7.61 -0.52
C VAL A 74 -6.12 7.47 0.98
N ALA A 75 -6.27 8.56 1.70
CA ALA A 75 -6.27 8.59 3.15
C ALA A 75 -7.71 8.40 3.67
N ILE A 76 -7.92 7.30 4.39
CA ILE A 76 -9.19 6.92 5.00
C ILE A 76 -9.02 6.51 6.48
N GLY A 77 -7.94 6.92 7.12
CA GLY A 77 -7.70 6.69 8.55
C GLY A 77 -6.61 5.68 8.89
N THR A 78 -5.80 5.26 7.91
CA THR A 78 -4.54 4.55 8.17
C THR A 78 -3.38 5.53 8.37
N ALA A 79 -2.33 5.08 9.06
CA ALA A 79 -1.08 5.82 9.20
C ALA A 79 0.12 4.88 9.04
N HIS A 80 1.28 5.45 8.70
CA HIS A 80 2.52 4.71 8.57
C HIS A 80 3.14 4.35 9.94
N GLY A 81 3.86 3.25 10.01
CA GLY A 81 4.63 2.87 11.19
C GLY A 81 3.87 1.96 12.16
N ASN A 82 4.26 2.00 13.43
CA ASN A 82 3.69 1.15 14.46
C ASN A 82 2.63 1.91 15.25
N TYR A 83 1.43 1.37 15.31
CA TYR A 83 0.42 1.85 16.24
C TYR A 83 0.79 1.48 17.69
N PRO A 84 0.32 2.24 18.68
CA PRO A 84 0.43 1.85 20.08
C PRO A 84 -0.16 0.44 20.31
N LYS A 85 0.42 -0.31 21.24
CA LYS A 85 -0.01 -1.69 21.53
C LYS A 85 -1.52 -1.76 21.85
N GLY A 86 -2.23 -2.58 21.09
CA GLY A 86 -3.68 -2.77 21.24
C GLY A 86 -4.55 -1.72 20.55
N PHE A 87 -3.95 -0.76 19.86
CA PHE A 87 -4.69 0.19 19.03
C PHE A 87 -4.91 -0.41 17.64
N VAL A 88 -6.14 -0.29 17.14
CA VAL A 88 -6.51 -0.62 15.76
C VAL A 88 -7.15 0.62 15.17
N PRO A 89 -6.68 1.12 14.01
CA PRO A 89 -7.23 2.32 13.40
C PRO A 89 -8.69 2.11 12.99
N LYS A 90 -9.49 3.16 13.12
CA LYS A 90 -10.86 3.19 12.60
C LYS A 90 -10.83 3.76 11.18
N LEU A 91 -11.08 2.92 10.20
CA LEU A 91 -11.11 3.34 8.79
C LEU A 91 -12.51 3.87 8.42
N ASP A 92 -12.52 4.91 7.58
CA ASP A 92 -13.73 5.49 7.01
C ASP A 92 -14.13 4.73 5.72
N PHE A 93 -14.95 3.70 5.89
CA PHE A 93 -15.41 2.88 4.76
C PHE A 93 -16.53 3.56 3.96
N GLU A 94 -17.23 4.53 4.52
CA GLU A 94 -18.21 5.34 3.79
C GLU A 94 -17.48 6.23 2.79
N ARG A 95 -16.43 6.90 3.24
CA ARG A 95 -15.51 7.68 2.39
C ARG A 95 -14.89 6.82 1.29
N LEU A 96 -14.45 5.61 1.61
CA LEU A 96 -13.91 4.69 0.61
C LEU A 96 -14.95 4.36 -0.47
N ALA A 97 -16.19 4.10 -0.09
CA ALA A 97 -17.26 3.81 -1.04
C ALA A 97 -17.55 5.00 -1.96
N GLU A 98 -17.62 6.22 -1.40
CA GLU A 98 -17.80 7.46 -2.16
C GLU A 98 -16.65 7.69 -3.15
N LEU A 99 -15.39 7.53 -2.72
CA LEU A 99 -14.22 7.66 -3.57
C LEU A 99 -14.24 6.61 -4.70
N LYS A 100 -14.59 5.36 -4.39
CA LYS A 100 -14.67 4.29 -5.39
C LYS A 100 -15.74 4.57 -6.43
N GLU A 101 -16.90 5.04 -6.02
CA GLU A 101 -17.99 5.41 -6.92
C GLU A 101 -17.62 6.62 -7.81
N ALA A 102 -16.99 7.62 -7.20
CA ALA A 102 -16.68 8.87 -7.90
C ALA A 102 -15.53 8.73 -8.91
N LEU A 103 -14.50 7.93 -8.59
CA LEU A 103 -13.26 7.89 -9.37
C LEU A 103 -13.22 6.75 -10.40
N GLN A 104 -13.89 5.63 -10.15
CA GLN A 104 -13.94 4.46 -11.05
C GLN A 104 -12.55 3.97 -11.52
N MET A 105 -11.54 4.11 -10.67
CA MET A 105 -10.15 3.77 -10.95
C MET A 105 -9.57 2.88 -9.84
N PRO A 106 -8.35 2.31 -10.02
CA PRO A 106 -7.65 1.63 -8.94
C PRO A 106 -7.35 2.54 -7.75
N LEU A 107 -7.76 2.12 -6.55
CA LEU A 107 -7.47 2.80 -5.29
C LEU A 107 -6.41 2.02 -4.50
N VAL A 108 -5.54 2.77 -3.83
CA VAL A 108 -4.42 2.23 -3.05
C VAL A 108 -4.57 2.62 -1.58
N LEU A 109 -4.31 1.67 -0.69
CA LEU A 109 -4.24 1.90 0.76
C LEU A 109 -2.78 1.87 1.21
N HIS A 110 -2.27 3.01 1.67
CA HIS A 110 -1.01 3.10 2.39
C HIS A 110 -1.21 2.85 3.89
N GLY A 111 -0.13 2.55 4.63
CA GLY A 111 -0.23 2.28 6.06
C GLY A 111 -0.99 0.99 6.40
N GLY A 112 -0.89 -0.05 5.57
CA GLY A 112 -1.56 -1.34 5.81
C GLY A 112 -1.07 -2.09 7.03
N SER A 113 0.18 -1.83 7.48
CA SER A 113 0.75 -2.44 8.68
C SER A 113 -0.05 -2.08 9.94
N GLY A 114 -0.33 -3.05 10.78
CA GLY A 114 -1.07 -2.84 12.04
C GLY A 114 -2.55 -2.46 11.88
N SER A 115 -3.08 -2.42 10.66
CA SER A 115 -4.48 -2.06 10.40
C SER A 115 -5.48 -3.13 10.84
N GLY A 116 -5.03 -4.36 11.05
CA GLY A 116 -5.86 -5.49 11.44
C GLY A 116 -6.56 -6.18 10.27
N GLU A 117 -6.72 -7.49 10.38
CA GLU A 117 -7.24 -8.36 9.31
C GLU A 117 -8.63 -7.94 8.84
N GLU A 118 -9.53 -7.62 9.76
CA GLU A 118 -10.91 -7.22 9.43
C GLU A 118 -10.94 -5.92 8.61
N ASN A 119 -10.16 -4.91 8.99
CA ASN A 119 -10.04 -3.67 8.25
C ASN A 119 -9.48 -3.90 6.84
N LEU A 120 -8.46 -4.75 6.70
CA LEU A 120 -7.88 -5.08 5.39
C LEU A 120 -8.89 -5.77 4.48
N LYS A 121 -9.61 -6.77 4.98
CA LYS A 121 -10.67 -7.45 4.24
C LYS A 121 -11.78 -6.49 3.80
N ARG A 122 -12.23 -5.62 4.69
CA ARG A 122 -13.25 -4.61 4.39
C ARG A 122 -12.75 -3.57 3.38
N ALA A 123 -11.50 -3.15 3.47
CA ALA A 123 -10.90 -2.22 2.51
C ALA A 123 -10.87 -2.82 1.10
N VAL A 124 -10.44 -4.09 0.97
CA VAL A 124 -10.46 -4.80 -0.32
C VAL A 124 -11.88 -4.96 -0.85
N ALA A 125 -12.82 -5.38 -0.01
CA ALA A 125 -14.23 -5.50 -0.39
C ALA A 125 -14.84 -4.15 -0.80
N GLY A 126 -14.40 -3.05 -0.17
CA GLY A 126 -14.80 -1.67 -0.46
C GLY A 126 -14.15 -1.06 -1.71
N GLY A 127 -13.20 -1.76 -2.35
CA GLY A 127 -12.64 -1.33 -3.64
C GLY A 127 -11.18 -0.92 -3.63
N ILE A 128 -10.44 -1.16 -2.56
CA ILE A 128 -8.97 -1.04 -2.57
C ILE A 128 -8.39 -2.17 -3.44
N ASN A 129 -7.52 -1.79 -4.36
CA ASN A 129 -6.90 -2.69 -5.33
C ASN A 129 -5.44 -3.02 -5.01
N LYS A 130 -4.76 -2.17 -4.24
CA LYS A 130 -3.36 -2.32 -3.81
C LYS A 130 -3.22 -1.89 -2.36
N ILE A 131 -2.42 -2.62 -1.58
CA ILE A 131 -2.11 -2.27 -0.18
C ILE A 131 -0.61 -2.25 -0.01
N ASN A 132 -0.09 -1.18 0.59
CA ASN A 132 1.32 -1.07 0.98
C ASN A 132 1.48 -1.54 2.43
N VAL A 133 2.37 -2.52 2.63
CA VAL A 133 2.75 -3.04 3.95
C VAL A 133 4.26 -3.10 4.06
N CYS A 134 4.82 -2.51 5.11
CA CYS A 134 6.27 -2.46 5.33
C CYS A 134 6.64 -2.85 6.75
N THR A 135 6.12 -2.13 7.74
CA THR A 135 6.48 -2.27 9.16
C THR A 135 6.26 -3.69 9.68
N ASP A 136 5.14 -4.33 9.35
CA ASP A 136 4.85 -5.71 9.76
C ASP A 136 5.80 -6.72 9.09
N ALA A 137 6.19 -6.49 7.82
CA ALA A 137 7.16 -7.34 7.15
C ALA A 137 8.55 -7.25 7.81
N PHE A 138 8.99 -6.05 8.19
CA PHE A 138 10.24 -5.87 8.96
C PHE A 138 10.15 -6.46 10.36
N ALA A 139 8.99 -6.37 11.01
CA ALA A 139 8.77 -7.01 12.30
C ALA A 139 8.87 -8.54 12.19
N ALA A 140 8.31 -9.14 11.15
CA ALA A 140 8.43 -10.57 10.86
C ALA A 140 9.89 -10.98 10.61
N ALA A 141 10.65 -10.21 9.82
CA ALA A 141 12.08 -10.43 9.62
C ALA A 141 12.85 -10.44 10.94
N LYS A 142 12.65 -9.38 11.74
CA LYS A 142 13.29 -9.23 13.05
C LYS A 142 12.94 -10.39 14.00
N ALA A 143 11.67 -10.77 14.06
CA ALA A 143 11.21 -11.86 14.91
C ALA A 143 11.92 -13.19 14.55
N GLY A 144 12.03 -13.51 13.26
CA GLY A 144 12.74 -14.70 12.80
C GLY A 144 14.22 -14.68 13.15
N MET A 145 14.90 -13.52 13.01
CA MET A 145 16.30 -13.42 13.43
C MET A 145 16.47 -13.64 14.93
N LEU A 146 15.59 -13.09 15.76
CA LEU A 146 15.63 -13.27 17.22
C LEU A 146 15.39 -14.72 17.61
N GLU A 147 14.40 -15.39 16.99
CA GLU A 147 14.13 -16.80 17.20
C GLU A 147 15.37 -17.67 16.90
N LEU A 148 16.05 -17.42 15.77
CA LEU A 148 17.28 -18.15 15.44
C LEU A 148 18.40 -17.90 16.44
N LEU A 149 18.57 -16.67 16.95
CA LEU A 149 19.58 -16.36 17.97
C LEU A 149 19.27 -16.99 19.33
N GLU A 150 18.01 -17.19 19.68
CA GLU A 150 17.61 -17.94 20.87
C GLU A 150 17.96 -19.43 20.74
N GLU A 151 17.76 -20.02 19.55
CA GLU A 151 18.13 -21.42 19.27
C GLU A 151 19.64 -21.62 19.09
N ASN A 152 20.31 -20.68 18.42
CA ASN A 152 21.75 -20.70 18.14
C ASN A 152 22.36 -19.31 18.32
N PRO A 153 22.88 -18.98 19.52
CA PRO A 153 23.49 -17.66 19.78
C PRO A 153 24.72 -17.34 18.90
N ASN A 154 25.32 -18.36 18.27
CA ASN A 154 26.47 -18.21 17.38
C ASN A 154 26.09 -18.26 15.89
N ALA A 155 24.81 -18.11 15.55
CA ALA A 155 24.37 -18.05 14.15
C ALA A 155 25.11 -16.94 13.39
N ASP A 156 25.63 -17.26 12.23
CA ASP A 156 26.31 -16.28 11.39
C ASP A 156 25.30 -15.36 10.66
N PHE A 157 25.84 -14.31 10.05
CA PHE A 157 25.00 -13.31 9.37
C PHE A 157 24.18 -13.89 8.20
N LEU A 158 24.72 -14.86 7.47
CA LEU A 158 24.01 -15.51 6.37
C LEU A 158 22.81 -16.31 6.90
N ALA A 159 22.99 -17.07 7.97
CA ALA A 159 21.90 -17.81 8.60
C ALA A 159 20.79 -16.87 9.11
N LEU A 160 21.16 -15.72 9.69
CA LEU A 160 20.20 -14.69 10.11
C LEU A 160 19.41 -14.12 8.93
N GLN A 161 20.07 -13.81 7.81
CA GLN A 161 19.39 -13.32 6.61
C GLN A 161 18.45 -14.35 6.01
N MET A 162 18.86 -15.61 5.91
CA MET A 162 18.01 -16.69 5.41
C MET A 162 16.76 -16.90 6.27
N LYS A 163 16.92 -16.82 7.60
CA LYS A 163 15.77 -16.92 8.52
C LYS A 163 14.84 -15.73 8.39
N ALA A 164 15.39 -14.52 8.26
CA ALA A 164 14.60 -13.30 8.02
C ALA A 164 13.78 -13.40 6.72
N GLU A 165 14.42 -13.83 5.62
CA GLU A 165 13.75 -14.05 4.33
C GLU A 165 12.60 -15.06 4.46
N ALA A 166 12.86 -16.21 5.11
CA ALA A 166 11.84 -17.23 5.33
C ALA A 166 10.65 -16.70 6.14
N SER A 167 10.92 -15.89 7.16
CA SER A 167 9.88 -15.27 8.00
C SER A 167 9.06 -14.24 7.25
N VAL A 168 9.70 -13.38 6.44
CA VAL A 168 8.98 -12.43 5.56
C VAL A 168 8.15 -13.17 4.53
N LYS A 169 8.69 -14.23 3.93
CA LYS A 169 7.94 -15.06 2.96
C LYS A 169 6.69 -15.68 3.57
N ALA A 170 6.77 -16.20 4.81
CA ALA A 170 5.61 -16.71 5.53
C ALA A 170 4.58 -15.60 5.77
N PHE A 171 5.02 -14.46 6.31
CA PHE A 171 4.17 -13.29 6.53
C PHE A 171 3.45 -12.84 5.25
N VAL A 172 4.17 -12.70 4.13
CA VAL A 172 3.57 -12.26 2.86
C VAL A 172 2.55 -13.27 2.32
N LYS A 173 2.80 -14.58 2.48
CA LYS A 173 1.82 -15.61 2.10
C LYS A 173 0.54 -15.47 2.91
N ASP A 174 0.64 -15.29 4.22
CA ASP A 174 -0.54 -15.11 5.07
C ASP A 174 -1.27 -13.81 4.72
N TYR A 175 -0.53 -12.74 4.45
CA TYR A 175 -1.09 -11.46 4.04
C TYR A 175 -1.86 -11.56 2.71
N ILE A 176 -1.32 -12.30 1.72
CA ILE A 176 -1.99 -12.58 0.45
C ILE A 176 -3.34 -13.28 0.67
N HIS A 177 -3.41 -14.23 1.61
CA HIS A 177 -4.67 -14.89 1.96
C HIS A 177 -5.65 -13.92 2.67
N ILE A 178 -5.17 -13.10 3.59
CA ILE A 178 -5.99 -12.11 4.30
C ILE A 178 -6.68 -11.17 3.30
N ILE A 179 -5.93 -10.64 2.33
CA ILE A 179 -6.46 -9.71 1.33
C ILE A 179 -7.15 -10.41 0.14
N GLY A 180 -7.20 -11.73 0.11
CA GLY A 180 -7.88 -12.51 -0.92
C GLY A 180 -7.24 -12.42 -2.31
N SER A 181 -5.93 -12.20 -2.38
CA SER A 181 -5.17 -12.15 -3.66
C SER A 181 -4.73 -13.53 -4.15
N ASN A 182 -4.83 -14.58 -3.31
CA ASN A 182 -4.48 -15.93 -3.71
C ASN A 182 -5.41 -16.43 -4.82
N ASP A 183 -4.87 -17.25 -5.72
CA ASP A 183 -5.58 -17.93 -6.81
C ASP A 183 -6.36 -16.99 -7.77
N ARG A 184 -6.01 -15.70 -7.79
CA ARG A 184 -6.64 -14.71 -8.68
C ARG A 184 -6.02 -14.65 -10.06
N TYR A 185 -4.83 -15.19 -10.24
CA TYR A 185 -4.12 -15.24 -11.51
C TYR A 185 -3.81 -16.69 -11.89
N VAL A 186 -4.26 -17.07 -13.06
CA VAL A 186 -3.88 -18.36 -13.68
C VAL A 186 -2.75 -18.07 -14.66
N PHE A 187 -1.57 -18.62 -14.40
CA PHE A 187 -0.49 -18.60 -15.38
C PHE A 187 -0.94 -19.44 -16.59
N THR A 188 -1.22 -18.78 -17.71
CA THR A 188 -1.26 -19.49 -18.99
C THR A 188 0.18 -19.74 -19.38
N ASP A 189 0.54 -21.00 -19.62
CA ASP A 189 1.85 -21.36 -20.16
C ASP A 189 2.11 -20.49 -21.39
N PHE A 190 3.24 -19.76 -21.38
CA PHE A 190 3.74 -19.18 -22.61
C PHE A 190 4.00 -20.36 -23.53
N GLU A 191 3.17 -20.55 -24.53
CA GLU A 191 3.51 -21.45 -25.63
C GLU A 191 4.88 -20.97 -26.13
N SER A 192 5.90 -21.78 -25.90
CA SER A 192 7.18 -21.58 -26.52
C SER A 192 6.95 -21.69 -28.02
N GLY A 193 6.81 -20.54 -28.67
CA GLY A 193 6.72 -20.50 -30.12
C GLY A 193 7.94 -21.17 -30.69
N SER A 194 7.79 -22.42 -31.08
CA SER A 194 8.70 -23.10 -31.97
C SER A 194 8.66 -22.32 -33.27
N GLN A 195 9.65 -21.45 -33.46
CA GLN A 195 9.96 -20.96 -34.81
C GLN A 195 10.56 -22.14 -35.58
N GLU A 196 9.82 -22.63 -36.54
CA GLU A 196 10.33 -23.38 -37.68
C GLU A 196 11.09 -22.42 -38.63
#